data_864d24689b6c65a932b753aeac93bfe4
#
_entry.id   864d24689b6c65a932b753aeac93bfe4
#
_cell.length_a   1.000
_cell.length_b   1.000
_cell.length_c   1.000
_cell.angle_alpha   90.00
_cell.angle_beta   90.00
_cell.angle_gamma   90.00
#
_symmetry.space_group_name_H-M   'P 1'
#
loop_
_entity.id
_entity.type
_entity.pdbx_description
1 polymer ?
#
loop_
_entity_poly.entity_id
_entity_poly.type
_entity_poly.pdbx_seq_one_letter_code
_entity_poly.pdbx_strand_id
1 'polypeptide(L)'
;MKKVFLSIVLLAGSLMGFAQEDKVLLTINGEPVMLSEFLYIYEKNNQENSLEKKSMEEYLDLFINFKLKVTEAIAQGVDTTEAFKKELAGYRAQATPKYLQDQEAIDSLVAMSYSRKANVRRAAHIAIQCPADADSATVAAATAKIELARERVTTGVEKKVKKGRKWITVREPEAFADVAREMTEDPAGKENGGELGWIEVFRFVYPFEDAVYTTPVGEVTHIFRSPYGFHIALVEEERAYEEVHAAHIMKMMPRGNEATAMDAKKKIDSLYQAVLAGADFAQVAIENSDDKGSAVRGGDLGWFGRGMMVQPFENITFGLEEGAMSEPFPTRFGWHFVKLYEKRGIQPLDSIRQQMLNQVKRDVRFAEAEKSFIQKTRAEYNLPAEMTDAEVKAYADAHLEEKHEDLRNLVREYHDGILLFDVSLREVWDKANKDTKGLAAYFKANKKNYTWDEPRFKGYMIYAKDEVSAKAAKQIAKSANPDSVVSYINQRINVDSVTYVRVEHGLWTKGKNAAVDKYAFKDKAAEYTPAEEFPFVIPVGKVIKAPQEYTDVRGQVTTDYQDYLEKLWVEALREKYPVVVNKEAL
;
A
#
# COMPACT_ATOMS: atom_id res chain seq x y z
N MET A 1 -52.68 11.07 -47.19
CA MET A 1 -51.48 10.47 -47.70
C MET A 1 -50.44 11.57 -47.85
N LYS A 2 -49.79 11.97 -46.80
CA LYS A 2 -48.67 12.90 -46.83
C LYS A 2 -47.57 12.31 -45.93
N LYS A 3 -46.44 11.92 -46.56
CA LYS A 3 -45.21 11.50 -45.90
C LYS A 3 -44.58 12.72 -45.30
N VAL A 4 -44.39 12.79 -44.01
CA VAL A 4 -43.57 13.76 -43.32
C VAL A 4 -42.20 13.14 -43.14
N PHE A 5 -41.21 13.60 -43.87
CA PHE A 5 -39.77 13.33 -43.62
C PHE A 5 -39.33 14.23 -42.49
N LEU A 6 -38.95 13.61 -41.36
CA LEU A 6 -38.32 14.30 -40.25
C LEU A 6 -36.79 14.24 -40.47
N SER A 7 -36.25 15.31 -40.95
CA SER A 7 -34.81 15.50 -41.08
C SER A 7 -34.21 15.77 -39.68
N ILE A 8 -33.48 14.79 -39.13
CA ILE A 8 -32.68 14.99 -37.92
C ILE A 8 -31.37 15.69 -38.41
N VAL A 9 -31.28 16.97 -38.15
CA VAL A 9 -30.03 17.73 -38.28
C VAL A 9 -29.21 17.38 -37.03
N LEU A 10 -28.19 16.53 -37.20
CA LEU A 10 -27.11 16.36 -36.25
C LEU A 10 -26.29 17.66 -36.21
N LEU A 11 -26.57 18.51 -35.21
CA LEU A 11 -25.65 19.57 -34.83
C LEU A 11 -24.46 18.86 -34.12
N ALA A 12 -23.40 18.63 -34.87
CA ALA A 12 -22.08 18.40 -34.31
C ALA A 12 -21.62 19.71 -33.66
N GLY A 13 -22.02 19.92 -32.41
CA GLY A 13 -21.45 20.94 -31.58
C GLY A 13 -20.00 20.55 -31.28
N SER A 14 -19.08 21.13 -32.04
CA SER A 14 -17.67 21.20 -31.64
C SER A 14 -17.61 21.94 -30.30
N LEU A 15 -17.51 21.18 -29.23
CA LEU A 15 -16.97 21.66 -27.96
C LEU A 15 -15.49 21.98 -28.20
N MET A 16 -15.22 23.12 -28.81
CA MET A 16 -13.98 23.82 -28.57
C MET A 16 -14.05 24.28 -27.11
N GLY A 17 -13.49 23.48 -26.20
CA GLY A 17 -13.11 23.99 -24.91
C GLY A 17 -12.14 25.14 -25.16
N PHE A 18 -12.60 26.37 -25.02
CA PHE A 18 -11.73 27.51 -24.79
C PHE A 18 -10.93 27.16 -23.56
N ALA A 19 -9.68 26.77 -23.72
CA ALA A 19 -8.71 26.82 -22.66
C ALA A 19 -8.70 28.31 -22.24
N GLN A 20 -9.31 28.62 -21.11
CA GLN A 20 -9.25 29.96 -20.53
C GLN A 20 -7.77 30.20 -20.30
N GLU A 21 -7.16 31.18 -21.02
CA GLU A 21 -5.76 31.51 -20.81
C GLU A 21 -5.52 31.75 -19.32
N ASP A 22 -4.59 30.98 -18.75
CA ASP A 22 -4.25 31.12 -17.34
C ASP A 22 -3.70 32.54 -17.10
N LYS A 23 -4.31 33.28 -16.18
CA LYS A 23 -3.97 34.67 -15.96
C LYS A 23 -2.74 34.80 -15.08
N VAL A 24 -1.89 35.77 -15.40
CA VAL A 24 -0.80 36.14 -14.50
C VAL A 24 -1.40 36.84 -13.28
N LEU A 25 -1.27 36.19 -12.12
CA LEU A 25 -1.71 36.74 -10.84
C LEU A 25 -0.75 37.80 -10.29
N LEU A 26 0.55 37.49 -10.38
CA LEU A 26 1.60 38.41 -9.93
C LEU A 26 2.91 38.15 -10.68
N THR A 27 3.84 39.09 -10.57
CA THR A 27 5.22 38.86 -11.00
C THR A 27 6.16 39.07 -9.83
N ILE A 28 7.22 38.25 -9.76
CA ILE A 28 8.33 38.39 -8.78
C ILE A 28 9.62 38.55 -9.58
N ASN A 29 10.29 39.66 -9.41
CA ASN A 29 11.49 39.98 -10.18
C ASN A 29 11.29 39.89 -11.72
N GLY A 30 10.08 40.17 -12.20
CA GLY A 30 9.68 40.08 -13.61
C GLY A 30 9.19 38.70 -14.06
N GLU A 31 9.41 37.64 -13.29
CA GLU A 31 8.93 36.29 -13.61
C GLU A 31 7.44 36.13 -13.24
N PRO A 32 6.60 35.62 -14.15
CA PRO A 32 5.17 35.51 -13.91
C PRO A 32 4.83 34.32 -13.00
N VAL A 33 3.86 34.55 -12.11
CA VAL A 33 3.22 33.52 -11.30
C VAL A 33 1.74 33.48 -11.69
N MET A 34 1.26 32.31 -12.07
CA MET A 34 -0.06 32.13 -12.65
C MET A 34 -1.15 32.01 -11.57
N LEU A 35 -2.36 32.41 -11.90
CA LEU A 35 -3.53 32.31 -11.01
C LEU A 35 -3.82 30.83 -10.67
N SER A 36 -3.72 29.91 -11.62
CA SER A 36 -3.94 28.48 -11.39
C SER A 36 -3.02 27.91 -10.33
N GLU A 37 -1.76 28.35 -10.30
CA GLU A 37 -0.79 27.92 -9.29
C GLU A 37 -1.18 28.37 -7.87
N PHE A 38 -1.61 29.61 -7.75
CA PHE A 38 -2.12 30.14 -6.47
C PHE A 38 -3.37 29.40 -6.02
N LEU A 39 -4.36 29.24 -6.92
CA LEU A 39 -5.62 28.59 -6.60
C LEU A 39 -5.42 27.14 -6.16
N TYR A 40 -4.55 26.38 -6.85
CA TYR A 40 -4.22 25.02 -6.49
C TYR A 40 -3.74 24.90 -5.02
N ILE A 41 -2.80 25.77 -4.63
CA ILE A 41 -2.24 25.76 -3.26
C ILE A 41 -3.27 26.30 -2.25
N TYR A 42 -4.01 27.33 -2.62
CA TYR A 42 -5.06 27.91 -1.78
C TYR A 42 -6.16 26.91 -1.45
N GLU A 43 -6.72 26.25 -2.46
CA GLU A 43 -7.80 25.27 -2.28
C GLU A 43 -7.36 24.06 -1.49
N LYS A 44 -6.14 23.56 -1.76
CA LYS A 44 -5.57 22.43 -1.03
C LYS A 44 -5.41 22.69 0.46
N ASN A 45 -4.97 23.90 0.83
CA ASN A 45 -4.69 24.26 2.22
C ASN A 45 -5.88 24.92 2.95
N ASN A 46 -6.97 25.21 2.24
CA ASN A 46 -8.12 25.96 2.76
C ASN A 46 -9.44 25.18 2.62
N GLN A 47 -9.37 23.86 2.83
CA GLN A 47 -10.54 22.96 2.74
C GLN A 47 -11.64 23.37 3.75
N GLU A 48 -12.89 22.99 3.46
CA GLU A 48 -14.06 23.38 4.28
C GLU A 48 -13.96 23.04 5.77
N ASN A 49 -13.20 21.99 6.10
CA ASN A 49 -12.98 21.53 7.48
C ASN A 49 -11.72 22.12 8.15
N SER A 50 -11.04 23.07 7.54
CA SER A 50 -9.86 23.73 8.12
C SER A 50 -10.24 24.62 9.30
N LEU A 51 -9.59 24.42 10.45
CA LEU A 51 -9.82 25.20 11.68
C LEU A 51 -9.40 26.68 11.55
N GLU A 52 -8.54 27.01 10.59
CA GLU A 52 -8.00 28.36 10.34
C GLU A 52 -8.16 28.75 8.87
N LYS A 53 -9.40 28.86 8.41
CA LYS A 53 -9.70 29.28 7.04
C LYS A 53 -9.29 30.75 6.84
N LYS A 54 -8.46 31.03 5.82
CA LYS A 54 -8.02 32.38 5.46
C LYS A 54 -8.75 32.88 4.22
N SER A 55 -8.97 34.18 4.13
CA SER A 55 -9.43 34.78 2.87
C SER A 55 -8.37 34.65 1.76
N MET A 56 -8.79 34.81 0.51
CA MET A 56 -7.83 34.80 -0.62
C MET A 56 -6.76 35.90 -0.46
N GLU A 57 -7.14 37.06 0.01
CA GLU A 57 -6.20 38.20 0.21
C GLU A 57 -5.17 37.89 1.30
N GLU A 58 -5.60 37.34 2.44
CA GLU A 58 -4.70 36.96 3.53
C GLU A 58 -3.77 35.84 3.11
N TYR A 59 -4.28 34.86 2.33
CA TYR A 59 -3.48 33.77 1.83
C TYR A 59 -2.50 34.20 0.72
N LEU A 60 -2.88 35.19 -0.09
CA LEU A 60 -2.01 35.75 -1.14
C LEU A 60 -0.72 36.34 -0.54
N ASP A 61 -0.79 37.03 0.60
CA ASP A 61 0.41 37.56 1.25
C ASP A 61 1.38 36.44 1.71
N LEU A 62 0.81 35.36 2.26
CA LEU A 62 1.59 34.17 2.62
C LEU A 62 2.20 33.49 1.40
N PHE A 63 1.43 33.40 0.32
CA PHE A 63 1.89 32.82 -0.94
C PHE A 63 3.02 33.67 -1.58
N ILE A 64 2.93 34.98 -1.54
CA ILE A 64 4.01 35.89 -1.98
C ILE A 64 5.27 35.62 -1.17
N ASN A 65 5.18 35.53 0.16
CA ASN A 65 6.34 35.27 1.01
C ASN A 65 6.96 33.89 0.72
N PHE A 66 6.15 32.88 0.44
CA PHE A 66 6.57 31.57 -0.01
C PHE A 66 7.36 31.66 -1.34
N LYS A 67 6.79 32.30 -2.34
CA LYS A 67 7.41 32.45 -3.68
C LYS A 67 8.68 33.30 -3.66
N LEU A 68 8.78 34.30 -2.81
CA LEU A 68 10.00 35.08 -2.59
C LEU A 68 11.15 34.20 -2.08
N LYS A 69 10.87 33.30 -1.14
CA LYS A 69 11.87 32.35 -0.62
C LYS A 69 12.30 31.35 -1.71
N VAL A 70 11.36 30.84 -2.51
CA VAL A 70 11.66 29.98 -3.67
C VAL A 70 12.53 30.71 -4.68
N THR A 71 12.20 31.97 -5.01
CA THR A 71 13.00 32.82 -5.89
C THR A 71 14.43 32.98 -5.38
N GLU A 72 14.60 33.20 -4.07
CA GLU A 72 15.93 33.30 -3.46
C GLU A 72 16.71 31.97 -3.56
N ALA A 73 16.05 30.83 -3.34
CA ALA A 73 16.67 29.51 -3.48
C ALA A 73 17.18 29.26 -4.90
N ILE A 74 16.39 29.62 -5.91
CA ILE A 74 16.77 29.56 -7.32
C ILE A 74 17.96 30.48 -7.61
N ALA A 75 17.90 31.74 -7.11
CA ALA A 75 18.99 32.69 -7.28
C ALA A 75 20.29 32.22 -6.63
N GLN A 76 20.21 31.40 -5.58
CA GLN A 76 21.36 30.74 -4.94
C GLN A 76 21.80 29.45 -5.68
N GLY A 77 21.12 29.04 -6.75
CA GLY A 77 21.45 27.84 -7.54
C GLY A 77 21.12 26.51 -6.83
N VAL A 78 20.21 26.51 -5.87
CA VAL A 78 19.81 25.29 -5.14
C VAL A 78 19.19 24.27 -6.11
N ASP A 79 18.36 24.72 -7.04
CA ASP A 79 17.69 23.93 -8.08
C ASP A 79 18.66 23.21 -9.05
N THR A 80 19.89 23.71 -9.15
CA THR A 80 20.92 23.13 -10.04
C THR A 80 21.75 22.05 -9.36
N THR A 81 21.62 21.88 -8.05
CA THR A 81 22.40 20.90 -7.28
C THR A 81 21.98 19.45 -7.57
N GLU A 82 22.94 18.54 -7.56
CA GLU A 82 22.65 17.11 -7.77
C GLU A 82 21.75 16.52 -6.68
N ALA A 83 21.83 17.04 -5.46
CA ALA A 83 20.95 16.63 -4.35
C ALA A 83 19.49 16.97 -4.65
N PHE A 84 19.23 18.22 -5.05
CA PHE A 84 17.90 18.68 -5.43
C PHE A 84 17.33 17.88 -6.59
N LYS A 85 18.09 17.73 -7.68
CA LYS A 85 17.66 17.00 -8.89
C LYS A 85 17.28 15.55 -8.55
N LYS A 86 18.10 14.88 -7.72
CA LYS A 86 17.86 13.50 -7.30
C LYS A 86 16.61 13.38 -6.44
N GLU A 87 16.40 14.32 -5.53
CA GLU A 87 15.24 14.33 -4.63
C GLU A 87 13.95 14.57 -5.42
N LEU A 88 13.92 15.60 -6.26
CA LEU A 88 12.77 15.90 -7.12
C LEU A 88 12.45 14.75 -8.07
N ALA A 89 13.45 14.14 -8.70
CA ALA A 89 13.28 12.97 -9.55
C ALA A 89 12.70 11.78 -8.77
N GLY A 90 13.07 11.61 -7.51
CA GLY A 90 12.51 10.59 -6.62
C GLY A 90 11.03 10.78 -6.34
N TYR A 91 10.59 11.99 -6.04
CA TYR A 91 9.16 12.31 -5.87
C TYR A 91 8.37 12.13 -7.17
N ARG A 92 8.91 12.64 -8.29
CA ARG A 92 8.30 12.49 -9.62
C ARG A 92 8.10 11.00 -9.97
N ALA A 93 9.12 10.17 -9.76
CA ALA A 93 9.05 8.74 -10.03
C ALA A 93 7.99 8.00 -9.19
N GLN A 94 7.64 8.51 -8.02
CA GLN A 94 6.55 7.95 -7.20
C GLN A 94 5.16 8.40 -7.69
N ALA A 95 5.06 9.59 -8.26
CA ALA A 95 3.80 10.17 -8.71
C ALA A 95 3.37 9.69 -10.11
N THR A 96 4.31 9.40 -11.01
CA THR A 96 4.05 9.16 -12.45
C THR A 96 3.48 7.79 -12.83
N PRO A 97 3.67 6.67 -12.09
CA PRO A 97 3.27 5.34 -12.57
C PRO A 97 1.79 5.19 -12.94
N LYS A 98 0.89 5.91 -12.25
CA LYS A 98 -0.55 5.86 -12.55
C LYS A 98 -0.92 6.50 -13.92
N TYR A 99 -0.09 7.41 -14.42
CA TYR A 99 -0.31 8.08 -15.71
C TYR A 99 0.31 7.32 -16.89
N LEU A 100 1.22 6.37 -16.61
CA LEU A 100 1.87 5.53 -17.62
C LEU A 100 1.14 4.20 -17.80
N GLN A 101 -0.17 4.20 -17.62
CA GLN A 101 -1.05 3.03 -17.74
C GLN A 101 -2.33 3.41 -18.47
N ASP A 102 -2.90 2.46 -19.21
CA ASP A 102 -4.24 2.57 -19.76
C ASP A 102 -5.26 2.12 -18.71
N GLN A 103 -5.81 3.08 -17.98
CA GLN A 103 -6.76 2.79 -16.89
C GLN A 103 -8.05 2.15 -17.40
N GLU A 104 -8.53 2.52 -18.60
CA GLU A 104 -9.72 1.92 -19.22
C GLU A 104 -9.50 0.44 -19.55
N ALA A 105 -8.32 0.11 -20.10
CA ALA A 105 -7.96 -1.28 -20.38
C ALA A 105 -7.81 -2.08 -19.09
N ILE A 106 -7.20 -1.51 -18.04
CA ILE A 106 -7.10 -2.14 -16.72
C ILE A 106 -8.49 -2.40 -16.12
N ASP A 107 -9.37 -1.41 -16.16
CA ASP A 107 -10.73 -1.51 -15.64
C ASP A 107 -11.53 -2.55 -16.40
N SER A 108 -11.35 -2.65 -17.71
CA SER A 108 -11.95 -3.69 -18.56
C SER A 108 -11.46 -5.08 -18.18
N LEU A 109 -10.16 -5.26 -17.95
CA LEU A 109 -9.58 -6.54 -17.48
C LEU A 109 -10.11 -6.93 -16.09
N VAL A 110 -10.26 -5.97 -15.19
CA VAL A 110 -10.84 -6.20 -13.86
C VAL A 110 -12.30 -6.60 -13.97
N ALA A 111 -13.11 -5.89 -14.75
CA ALA A 111 -14.52 -6.18 -14.96
C ALA A 111 -14.73 -7.55 -15.64
N MET A 112 -13.94 -7.86 -16.67
CA MET A 112 -13.94 -9.17 -17.31
C MET A 112 -13.59 -10.29 -16.33
N SER A 113 -12.52 -10.11 -15.56
CA SER A 113 -12.08 -11.11 -14.57
C SER A 113 -13.13 -11.30 -13.47
N TYR A 114 -13.80 -10.22 -13.05
CA TYR A 114 -14.90 -10.29 -12.11
C TYR A 114 -16.09 -11.08 -12.68
N SER A 115 -16.48 -10.83 -13.93
CA SER A 115 -17.54 -11.56 -14.61
C SER A 115 -17.22 -13.06 -14.71
N ARG A 116 -15.97 -13.40 -15.04
CA ARG A 116 -15.50 -14.80 -15.07
C ARG A 116 -15.48 -15.44 -13.68
N LYS A 117 -15.13 -14.67 -12.64
CA LYS A 117 -15.21 -15.15 -11.26
C LYS A 117 -16.65 -15.39 -10.81
N ALA A 118 -17.58 -14.58 -11.29
CA ALA A 118 -19.00 -14.74 -10.97
C ALA A 118 -19.63 -15.99 -11.62
N ASN A 119 -19.08 -16.47 -12.75
CA ASN A 119 -19.63 -17.55 -13.55
C ASN A 119 -18.55 -18.58 -13.83
N VAL A 120 -18.52 -19.66 -13.04
CA VAL A 120 -17.52 -20.72 -13.14
C VAL A 120 -17.92 -21.70 -14.23
N ARG A 121 -16.98 -22.13 -15.08
CA ARG A 121 -17.22 -23.06 -16.19
C ARG A 121 -16.59 -24.41 -15.95
N ARG A 122 -17.28 -25.49 -16.35
CA ARG A 122 -16.76 -26.84 -16.39
C ARG A 122 -16.28 -27.16 -17.80
N ALA A 123 -15.10 -27.76 -17.92
CA ALA A 123 -14.54 -28.07 -19.22
C ALA A 123 -13.72 -29.37 -19.24
N ALA A 124 -13.69 -29.98 -20.41
CA ALA A 124 -12.74 -31.02 -20.76
C ALA A 124 -11.79 -30.50 -21.85
N HIS A 125 -10.56 -31.02 -21.95
CA HIS A 125 -9.60 -30.57 -22.95
C HIS A 125 -8.88 -31.73 -23.70
N ILE A 126 -8.37 -31.41 -24.89
CA ILE A 126 -7.37 -32.18 -25.63
C ILE A 126 -6.16 -31.28 -25.77
N ALA A 127 -5.01 -31.77 -25.35
CA ALA A 127 -3.74 -31.05 -25.42
C ALA A 127 -2.73 -31.82 -26.28
N ILE A 128 -2.08 -31.12 -27.20
CA ILE A 128 -0.93 -31.63 -27.97
C ILE A 128 0.30 -30.82 -27.57
N GLN A 129 1.28 -31.49 -27.00
CA GLN A 129 2.49 -30.85 -26.48
C GLN A 129 3.28 -30.20 -27.62
N CYS A 130 3.68 -28.94 -27.43
CA CYS A 130 4.51 -28.19 -28.36
C CYS A 130 5.22 -27.07 -27.57
N PRO A 131 6.49 -27.29 -27.21
CA PRO A 131 7.27 -26.28 -26.49
C PRO A 131 7.27 -24.90 -27.22
N ALA A 132 7.45 -23.83 -26.45
CA ALA A 132 7.41 -22.49 -27.04
C ALA A 132 8.53 -22.23 -28.06
N ASP A 133 9.68 -22.89 -27.88
CA ASP A 133 10.88 -22.84 -28.72
C ASP A 133 10.97 -23.98 -29.74
N ALA A 134 9.87 -24.73 -29.98
CA ALA A 134 9.81 -25.81 -30.95
C ALA A 134 10.09 -25.32 -32.38
N ASP A 135 10.78 -26.15 -33.17
CA ASP A 135 11.03 -25.87 -34.59
C ASP A 135 9.75 -25.89 -35.43
N SER A 136 9.83 -25.36 -36.64
CA SER A 136 8.69 -25.27 -37.57
C SER A 136 8.07 -26.62 -37.91
N ALA A 137 8.85 -27.70 -37.97
CA ALA A 137 8.35 -29.03 -38.28
C ALA A 137 7.56 -29.61 -37.11
N THR A 138 8.05 -29.45 -35.90
CA THR A 138 7.35 -29.81 -34.65
C THR A 138 6.04 -29.03 -34.50
N VAL A 139 6.07 -27.71 -34.73
CA VAL A 139 4.87 -26.87 -34.70
C VAL A 139 3.84 -27.36 -35.74
N ALA A 140 4.25 -27.62 -36.99
CA ALA A 140 3.35 -28.10 -38.04
C ALA A 140 2.73 -29.47 -37.71
N ALA A 141 3.52 -30.39 -37.15
CA ALA A 141 3.03 -31.71 -36.74
C ALA A 141 2.00 -31.59 -35.57
N ALA A 142 2.28 -30.75 -34.57
CA ALA A 142 1.37 -30.55 -33.46
C ALA A 142 0.06 -29.84 -33.91
N THR A 143 0.18 -28.86 -34.83
CA THR A 143 -0.98 -28.19 -35.43
C THR A 143 -1.87 -29.18 -36.17
N ALA A 144 -1.29 -30.04 -37.06
CA ALA A 144 -2.08 -31.03 -37.78
C ALA A 144 -2.80 -32.03 -36.85
N LYS A 145 -2.15 -32.43 -35.72
CA LYS A 145 -2.79 -33.32 -34.74
C LYS A 145 -3.98 -32.64 -34.04
N ILE A 146 -3.84 -31.38 -33.61
CA ILE A 146 -4.92 -30.72 -32.91
C ILE A 146 -6.07 -30.34 -33.85
N GLU A 147 -5.77 -29.99 -35.12
CA GLU A 147 -6.77 -29.78 -36.17
C GLU A 147 -7.59 -31.07 -36.41
N LEU A 148 -6.92 -32.22 -36.55
CA LEU A 148 -7.61 -33.50 -36.68
C LEU A 148 -8.49 -33.79 -35.45
N ALA A 149 -7.97 -33.58 -34.24
CA ALA A 149 -8.75 -33.79 -33.02
C ALA A 149 -10.01 -32.90 -33.03
N ARG A 150 -9.86 -31.62 -33.39
CA ARG A 150 -11.00 -30.67 -33.48
C ARG A 150 -11.99 -31.11 -34.56
N GLU A 151 -11.55 -31.47 -35.75
CA GLU A 151 -12.42 -31.98 -36.81
C GLU A 151 -13.24 -33.19 -36.34
N ARG A 152 -12.60 -34.16 -35.68
CA ARG A 152 -13.26 -35.37 -35.15
C ARG A 152 -14.39 -35.05 -34.19
N VAL A 153 -14.18 -34.09 -33.28
CA VAL A 153 -15.18 -33.75 -32.25
C VAL A 153 -16.23 -32.74 -32.72
N THR A 154 -16.02 -32.00 -33.81
CA THR A 154 -16.95 -30.95 -34.28
C THR A 154 -17.74 -31.39 -35.52
N THR A 155 -17.08 -31.72 -36.61
CA THR A 155 -17.66 -32.07 -37.90
C THR A 155 -17.63 -33.56 -38.20
N GLY A 156 -16.77 -34.31 -37.49
CA GLY A 156 -16.51 -35.71 -37.73
C GLY A 156 -15.60 -35.94 -38.95
N VAL A 157 -15.04 -37.09 -39.01
CA VAL A 157 -14.26 -37.57 -40.16
C VAL A 157 -15.05 -38.66 -40.91
N GLU A 158 -14.77 -38.81 -42.20
CA GLU A 158 -15.46 -39.84 -43.00
C GLU A 158 -15.04 -41.25 -42.54
N LYS A 159 -16.03 -42.03 -42.13
CA LYS A 159 -15.85 -43.43 -41.71
C LYS A 159 -16.76 -44.32 -42.51
N LYS A 160 -16.24 -45.48 -42.97
CA LYS A 160 -17.06 -46.53 -43.55
C LYS A 160 -17.69 -47.39 -42.45
N VAL A 161 -18.97 -47.35 -42.33
CA VAL A 161 -19.76 -48.08 -41.33
C VAL A 161 -20.61 -49.14 -42.02
N LYS A 162 -20.63 -50.35 -41.47
CA LYS A 162 -21.45 -51.45 -42.02
C LYS A 162 -22.89 -51.30 -41.50
N LYS A 163 -23.85 -50.98 -42.41
CA LYS A 163 -25.27 -50.94 -42.10
C LYS A 163 -25.97 -52.08 -42.77
N GLY A 164 -26.22 -53.16 -42.03
CA GLY A 164 -26.69 -54.43 -42.57
C GLY A 164 -25.68 -55.11 -43.46
N ARG A 165 -26.00 -55.32 -44.75
CA ARG A 165 -25.10 -55.92 -45.77
C ARG A 165 -24.30 -54.89 -46.60
N LYS A 166 -24.52 -53.55 -46.35
CA LYS A 166 -23.90 -52.50 -47.16
C LYS A 166 -22.91 -51.70 -46.30
N TRP A 167 -21.82 -51.26 -46.90
CA TRP A 167 -20.92 -50.25 -46.34
C TRP A 167 -21.43 -48.88 -46.78
N ILE A 168 -21.61 -47.97 -45.82
CA ILE A 168 -21.95 -46.59 -46.08
C ILE A 168 -20.86 -45.68 -45.51
N THR A 169 -20.58 -44.57 -46.15
CA THR A 169 -19.72 -43.52 -45.59
C THR A 169 -20.60 -42.61 -44.74
N VAL A 170 -20.21 -42.43 -43.48
CA VAL A 170 -20.86 -41.49 -42.54
C VAL A 170 -19.83 -40.46 -42.08
N ARG A 171 -20.26 -39.26 -41.83
CA ARG A 171 -19.48 -38.20 -41.24
C ARG A 171 -20.28 -37.67 -40.04
N GLU A 172 -19.91 -38.06 -38.85
CA GLU A 172 -20.55 -37.71 -37.60
C GLU A 172 -19.52 -37.36 -36.55
N PRO A 173 -19.73 -36.31 -35.72
CA PRO A 173 -18.84 -36.00 -34.62
C PRO A 173 -18.67 -37.18 -33.67
N GLU A 174 -17.47 -37.36 -33.19
CA GLU A 174 -17.14 -38.35 -32.16
C GLU A 174 -17.31 -37.73 -30.77
N ALA A 175 -17.55 -38.56 -29.77
CA ALA A 175 -17.63 -38.09 -28.39
C ALA A 175 -16.26 -37.48 -27.98
N PHE A 176 -16.30 -36.28 -27.39
CA PHE A 176 -15.08 -35.54 -27.00
C PHE A 176 -14.15 -36.39 -26.11
N ALA A 177 -14.73 -37.09 -25.12
CA ALA A 177 -13.99 -37.92 -24.19
C ALA A 177 -13.26 -39.08 -24.88
N ASP A 178 -13.83 -39.68 -25.96
CA ASP A 178 -13.20 -40.78 -26.67
C ASP A 178 -12.00 -40.29 -27.49
N VAL A 179 -12.16 -39.16 -28.19
CA VAL A 179 -11.05 -38.49 -28.90
C VAL A 179 -9.97 -38.03 -27.94
N ALA A 180 -10.34 -37.52 -26.77
CA ALA A 180 -9.39 -37.12 -25.72
C ALA A 180 -8.55 -38.31 -25.24
N ARG A 181 -9.18 -39.47 -24.93
CA ARG A 181 -8.42 -40.67 -24.51
C ARG A 181 -7.44 -41.14 -25.57
N GLU A 182 -7.79 -40.95 -26.83
CA GLU A 182 -6.94 -41.40 -27.94
C GLU A 182 -5.82 -40.42 -28.27
N MET A 183 -6.15 -39.13 -28.36
CA MET A 183 -5.28 -38.12 -28.98
C MET A 183 -4.57 -37.19 -28.01
N THR A 184 -5.12 -36.97 -26.80
CA THR A 184 -4.46 -36.03 -25.88
C THR A 184 -3.08 -36.55 -25.45
N GLU A 185 -2.13 -35.64 -25.32
CA GLU A 185 -0.82 -35.90 -24.77
C GLU A 185 -0.72 -35.52 -23.29
N ASP A 186 -1.81 -35.03 -22.71
CA ASP A 186 -1.95 -34.88 -21.25
C ASP A 186 -2.24 -36.24 -20.60
N PRO A 187 -1.34 -36.76 -19.71
CA PRO A 187 -1.52 -38.05 -19.09
C PRO A 187 -2.84 -38.21 -18.31
N ALA A 188 -3.26 -37.19 -17.57
CA ALA A 188 -4.52 -37.22 -16.83
C ALA A 188 -5.72 -37.26 -17.76
N GLY A 189 -5.69 -36.50 -18.85
CA GLY A 189 -6.71 -36.47 -19.87
C GLY A 189 -6.93 -37.79 -20.60
N LYS A 190 -5.86 -38.61 -20.77
CA LYS A 190 -5.98 -39.96 -21.33
C LYS A 190 -6.81 -40.90 -20.46
N GLU A 191 -6.72 -40.77 -19.16
CA GLU A 191 -7.42 -41.65 -18.24
C GLU A 191 -8.88 -41.24 -18.08
N ASN A 192 -9.14 -39.93 -17.95
CA ASN A 192 -10.46 -39.41 -17.60
C ASN A 192 -11.27 -38.82 -18.78
N GLY A 193 -10.76 -38.90 -20.02
CA GLY A 193 -11.43 -38.37 -21.21
C GLY A 193 -11.29 -36.85 -21.36
N GLY A 194 -10.21 -36.29 -20.83
CA GLY A 194 -9.88 -34.87 -20.91
C GLY A 194 -10.52 -33.99 -19.84
N GLU A 195 -11.26 -34.58 -18.90
CA GLU A 195 -11.99 -33.82 -17.87
C GLU A 195 -11.06 -32.99 -16.97
N LEU A 196 -11.30 -31.70 -16.89
CA LEU A 196 -10.57 -30.75 -16.02
C LEU A 196 -11.37 -30.30 -14.80
N GLY A 197 -12.70 -30.54 -14.84
CA GLY A 197 -13.61 -30.03 -13.83
C GLY A 197 -13.89 -28.54 -13.98
N TRP A 198 -14.09 -27.87 -12.85
CA TRP A 198 -14.49 -26.46 -12.83
C TRP A 198 -13.30 -25.52 -13.01
N ILE A 199 -13.39 -24.68 -14.02
CA ILE A 199 -12.40 -23.67 -14.39
C ILE A 199 -12.78 -22.36 -13.71
N GLU A 200 -11.95 -21.92 -12.78
CA GLU A 200 -12.07 -20.61 -12.14
C GLU A 200 -11.05 -19.64 -12.73
N VAL A 201 -11.41 -18.35 -12.74
CA VAL A 201 -10.50 -17.26 -13.17
C VAL A 201 -9.19 -17.29 -12.37
N PHE A 202 -8.06 -17.04 -13.03
CA PHE A 202 -6.68 -17.07 -12.49
C PHE A 202 -6.14 -18.44 -12.03
N ARG A 203 -6.85 -19.54 -12.26
CA ARG A 203 -6.36 -20.88 -11.92
C ARG A 203 -5.68 -21.60 -13.07
N PHE A 204 -6.02 -21.22 -14.28
CA PHE A 204 -5.40 -21.73 -15.52
C PHE A 204 -4.60 -20.62 -16.20
N VAL A 205 -3.71 -20.99 -17.12
CA VAL A 205 -3.01 -20.01 -17.95
C VAL A 205 -4.02 -19.21 -18.76
N TYR A 206 -3.80 -17.90 -18.88
CA TYR A 206 -4.77 -16.97 -19.46
C TYR A 206 -5.29 -17.37 -20.85
N PRO A 207 -4.45 -17.86 -21.81
CA PRO A 207 -4.99 -18.31 -23.10
C PRO A 207 -6.00 -19.46 -22.99
N PHE A 208 -5.82 -20.34 -21.99
CA PHE A 208 -6.77 -21.45 -21.75
C PHE A 208 -8.06 -20.92 -21.12
N GLU A 209 -7.96 -20.12 -20.11
CA GLU A 209 -9.09 -19.45 -19.46
C GLU A 209 -9.90 -18.66 -20.48
N ASP A 210 -9.21 -17.83 -21.29
CA ASP A 210 -9.84 -16.98 -22.29
C ASP A 210 -10.64 -17.81 -23.32
N ALA A 211 -10.05 -18.86 -23.86
CA ALA A 211 -10.73 -19.74 -24.80
C ALA A 211 -11.98 -20.38 -24.20
N VAL A 212 -11.91 -20.85 -22.94
CA VAL A 212 -13.07 -21.46 -22.26
C VAL A 212 -14.16 -20.43 -22.00
N TYR A 213 -13.81 -19.23 -21.53
CA TYR A 213 -14.81 -18.21 -21.18
C TYR A 213 -15.41 -17.46 -22.37
N THR A 214 -14.77 -17.47 -23.52
CA THR A 214 -15.28 -16.86 -24.76
C THR A 214 -16.09 -17.85 -25.62
N THR A 215 -16.05 -19.16 -25.31
CA THR A 215 -16.81 -20.19 -26.04
C THR A 215 -18.15 -20.46 -25.37
N PRO A 216 -19.27 -20.56 -26.11
CA PRO A 216 -20.56 -20.92 -25.53
C PRO A 216 -20.57 -22.31 -24.88
N VAL A 217 -21.43 -22.50 -23.88
CA VAL A 217 -21.64 -23.83 -23.25
C VAL A 217 -22.20 -24.80 -24.30
N GLY A 218 -21.65 -26.01 -24.30
CA GLY A 218 -21.94 -27.07 -25.26
C GLY A 218 -21.07 -27.06 -26.50
N GLU A 219 -20.20 -26.06 -26.68
CA GLU A 219 -19.34 -25.92 -27.85
C GLU A 219 -17.87 -26.24 -27.56
N VAL A 220 -17.14 -26.57 -28.63
CA VAL A 220 -15.68 -26.79 -28.61
C VAL A 220 -14.99 -25.49 -29.02
N THR A 221 -14.00 -25.07 -28.28
CA THR A 221 -13.20 -23.85 -28.52
C THR A 221 -12.57 -23.86 -29.91
N HIS A 222 -12.15 -22.68 -30.38
CA HIS A 222 -11.11 -22.61 -31.41
C HIS A 222 -9.82 -23.26 -30.91
N ILE A 223 -8.91 -23.61 -31.84
CA ILE A 223 -7.56 -24.06 -31.46
C ILE A 223 -6.82 -22.85 -30.87
N PHE A 224 -6.24 -23.03 -29.69
CA PHE A 224 -5.43 -21.99 -29.04
C PHE A 224 -4.10 -22.57 -28.57
N ARG A 225 -3.13 -21.68 -28.37
CA ARG A 225 -1.78 -22.05 -27.91
C ARG A 225 -1.54 -21.56 -26.49
N SER A 226 -0.94 -22.40 -25.68
CA SER A 226 -0.41 -22.06 -24.36
C SER A 226 1.11 -22.32 -24.32
N PRO A 227 1.80 -22.00 -23.23
CA PRO A 227 3.20 -22.40 -23.05
C PRO A 227 3.44 -23.91 -23.13
N TYR A 228 2.40 -24.72 -22.96
CA TYR A 228 2.48 -26.18 -22.96
C TYR A 228 2.22 -26.80 -24.33
N GLY A 229 1.61 -26.09 -25.27
CA GLY A 229 1.30 -26.61 -26.60
C GLY A 229 -0.03 -26.06 -27.15
N PHE A 230 -0.61 -26.87 -28.06
CA PHE A 230 -1.92 -26.56 -28.67
C PHE A 230 -3.05 -27.27 -27.94
N HIS A 231 -4.17 -26.58 -27.82
CA HIS A 231 -5.33 -27.07 -27.09
C HIS A 231 -6.64 -26.83 -27.86
N ILE A 232 -7.60 -27.68 -27.59
CA ILE A 232 -9.02 -27.42 -27.73
C ILE A 232 -9.72 -27.82 -26.42
N ALA A 233 -10.82 -27.18 -26.07
CA ALA A 233 -11.62 -27.51 -24.91
C ALA A 233 -13.10 -27.60 -25.27
N LEU A 234 -13.82 -28.53 -24.68
CA LEU A 234 -15.28 -28.58 -24.66
C LEU A 234 -15.76 -27.85 -23.41
N VAL A 235 -16.59 -26.82 -23.58
CA VAL A 235 -17.24 -26.13 -22.45
C VAL A 235 -18.52 -26.89 -22.14
N GLU A 236 -18.58 -27.59 -21.00
CA GLU A 236 -19.66 -28.50 -20.69
C GLU A 236 -20.81 -27.84 -19.96
N GLU A 237 -20.48 -27.03 -18.94
CA GLU A 237 -21.44 -26.42 -18.03
C GLU A 237 -20.98 -25.04 -17.56
N GLU A 238 -21.93 -24.22 -17.13
CA GLU A 238 -21.67 -22.96 -16.42
C GLU A 238 -22.52 -22.92 -15.15
N ARG A 239 -21.98 -22.40 -14.07
CA ARG A 239 -22.71 -22.15 -12.83
C ARG A 239 -22.26 -20.83 -12.19
N ALA A 240 -23.15 -20.25 -11.40
CA ALA A 240 -22.79 -19.11 -10.54
C ALA A 240 -21.72 -19.52 -9.51
N TYR A 241 -20.83 -18.60 -9.21
CA TYR A 241 -19.89 -18.73 -8.10
C TYR A 241 -20.62 -18.75 -6.77
N GLU A 242 -20.21 -19.65 -5.89
CA GLU A 242 -20.79 -19.83 -4.57
C GLU A 242 -19.69 -20.00 -3.52
N GLU A 243 -19.82 -19.32 -2.40
CA GLU A 243 -19.06 -19.52 -1.17
C GLU A 243 -19.98 -19.94 -0.04
N VAL A 244 -19.45 -20.73 0.86
CA VAL A 244 -20.15 -21.18 2.06
C VAL A 244 -19.35 -20.81 3.30
N HIS A 245 -20.05 -20.39 4.37
CA HIS A 245 -19.53 -20.27 5.71
C HIS A 245 -19.98 -21.48 6.52
N ALA A 246 -19.03 -22.28 6.95
CA ALA A 246 -19.34 -23.51 7.66
C ALA A 246 -18.36 -23.79 8.80
N ALA A 247 -18.82 -24.59 9.74
CA ALA A 247 -17.97 -25.17 10.78
C ALA A 247 -17.99 -26.70 10.70
N HIS A 248 -16.94 -27.35 11.17
CA HIS A 248 -16.89 -28.80 11.24
C HIS A 248 -16.35 -29.34 12.55
N ILE A 249 -16.69 -30.59 12.83
CA ILE A 249 -16.05 -31.41 13.86
C ILE A 249 -15.43 -32.62 13.16
N MET A 250 -14.17 -32.92 13.48
CA MET A 250 -13.44 -34.02 12.88
C MET A 250 -12.90 -34.99 13.91
N LYS A 251 -12.97 -36.28 13.60
CA LYS A 251 -12.19 -37.33 14.27
C LYS A 251 -11.21 -37.95 13.28
N MET A 252 -9.92 -37.78 13.57
CA MET A 252 -8.84 -38.23 12.69
C MET A 252 -8.87 -39.77 12.54
N MET A 253 -8.63 -40.22 11.33
CA MET A 253 -8.53 -41.63 11.00
C MET A 253 -7.09 -41.94 10.57
N PRO A 254 -6.30 -42.61 11.41
CA PRO A 254 -4.97 -43.07 11.05
C PRO A 254 -5.01 -44.07 9.87
N ARG A 255 -4.12 -43.89 8.91
CA ARG A 255 -4.05 -44.79 7.73
C ARG A 255 -3.72 -46.23 8.12
N GLY A 256 -4.42 -47.19 7.51
CA GLY A 256 -4.05 -48.60 7.56
C GLY A 256 -4.53 -49.40 8.77
N ASN A 257 -5.48 -48.89 9.58
CA ASN A 257 -6.04 -49.62 10.72
C ASN A 257 -7.57 -49.51 10.76
N GLU A 258 -8.28 -50.57 10.37
CA GLU A 258 -9.74 -50.61 10.35
C GLU A 258 -10.37 -50.46 11.75
N ALA A 259 -9.72 -50.98 12.80
CA ALA A 259 -10.23 -50.87 14.17
C ALA A 259 -10.24 -49.39 14.63
N THR A 260 -9.21 -48.61 14.27
CA THR A 260 -9.16 -47.17 14.60
C THR A 260 -10.13 -46.35 13.75
N ALA A 261 -10.41 -46.77 12.52
CA ALA A 261 -11.43 -46.15 11.68
C ALA A 261 -12.84 -46.31 12.28
N MET A 262 -13.14 -47.52 12.78
CA MET A 262 -14.43 -47.79 13.48
C MET A 262 -14.54 -47.03 14.79
N ASP A 263 -13.46 -46.87 15.56
CA ASP A 263 -13.45 -46.09 16.79
C ASP A 263 -13.68 -44.60 16.52
N ALA A 264 -13.01 -44.04 15.47
CA ALA A 264 -13.24 -42.68 15.03
C ALA A 264 -14.70 -42.44 14.60
N LYS A 265 -15.29 -43.43 13.89
CA LYS A 265 -16.71 -43.36 13.51
C LYS A 265 -17.62 -43.34 14.74
N LYS A 266 -17.42 -44.25 15.70
CA LYS A 266 -18.24 -44.26 16.92
C LYS A 266 -18.14 -42.96 17.70
N LYS A 267 -16.93 -42.37 17.78
CA LYS A 267 -16.72 -41.10 18.48
C LYS A 267 -17.44 -39.95 17.76
N ILE A 268 -17.31 -39.86 16.43
CA ILE A 268 -17.97 -38.78 15.68
C ILE A 268 -19.50 -38.92 15.73
N ASP A 269 -20.03 -40.16 15.62
CA ASP A 269 -21.46 -40.44 15.77
C ASP A 269 -22.00 -40.01 17.16
N SER A 270 -21.24 -40.28 18.24
CA SER A 270 -21.60 -39.85 19.59
C SER A 270 -21.64 -38.32 19.71
N LEU A 271 -20.64 -37.59 19.14
CA LEU A 271 -20.60 -36.14 19.14
C LEU A 271 -21.75 -35.54 18.33
N TYR A 272 -22.05 -36.15 17.19
CA TYR A 272 -23.18 -35.75 16.34
C TYR A 272 -24.51 -35.87 17.11
N GLN A 273 -24.73 -37.00 17.77
CA GLN A 273 -25.94 -37.22 18.60
C GLN A 273 -26.02 -36.23 19.77
N ALA A 274 -24.90 -35.88 20.39
CA ALA A 274 -24.87 -34.86 21.45
C ALA A 274 -25.32 -33.48 20.93
N VAL A 275 -24.84 -33.08 19.75
CA VAL A 275 -25.26 -31.81 19.12
C VAL A 275 -26.73 -31.84 18.72
N LEU A 276 -27.24 -32.98 18.17
CA LEU A 276 -28.66 -33.14 17.86
C LEU A 276 -29.53 -33.05 19.11
N ALA A 277 -29.02 -33.52 20.26
CA ALA A 277 -29.69 -33.43 21.57
C ALA A 277 -29.62 -32.02 22.19
N GLY A 278 -28.99 -31.04 21.55
CA GLY A 278 -28.96 -29.64 21.98
C GLY A 278 -27.64 -29.18 22.58
N ALA A 279 -26.56 -29.97 22.52
CA ALA A 279 -25.23 -29.50 22.91
C ALA A 279 -24.76 -28.41 21.94
N ASP A 280 -24.06 -27.38 22.45
CA ASP A 280 -23.51 -26.30 21.62
C ASP A 280 -22.43 -26.83 20.70
N PHE A 281 -22.61 -26.61 19.39
CA PHE A 281 -21.70 -27.11 18.36
C PHE A 281 -20.27 -26.60 18.56
N ALA A 282 -20.11 -25.29 18.86
CA ALA A 282 -18.80 -24.69 19.00
C ALA A 282 -18.06 -25.23 20.23
N GLN A 283 -18.76 -25.42 21.35
CA GLN A 283 -18.19 -26.01 22.55
C GLN A 283 -17.76 -27.46 22.32
N VAL A 284 -18.61 -28.27 21.67
CA VAL A 284 -18.27 -29.66 21.32
C VAL A 284 -17.04 -29.70 20.38
N ALA A 285 -16.92 -28.78 19.43
CA ALA A 285 -15.76 -28.66 18.54
C ALA A 285 -14.49 -28.32 19.32
N ILE A 286 -14.54 -27.33 20.22
CA ILE A 286 -13.39 -26.90 21.04
C ILE A 286 -12.85 -28.07 21.87
N GLU A 287 -13.73 -28.80 22.50
CA GLU A 287 -13.37 -29.88 23.41
C GLU A 287 -12.92 -31.16 22.71
N ASN A 288 -13.53 -31.45 21.57
CA ASN A 288 -13.44 -32.82 21.00
C ASN A 288 -12.87 -32.88 19.60
N SER A 289 -12.86 -31.81 18.79
CA SER A 289 -12.36 -31.89 17.42
C SER A 289 -10.84 -32.15 17.37
N ASP A 290 -10.44 -33.05 16.48
CA ASP A 290 -9.03 -33.35 16.22
C ASP A 290 -8.39 -32.37 15.23
N ASP A 291 -9.19 -31.59 14.49
CA ASP A 291 -8.69 -30.44 13.74
C ASP A 291 -8.45 -29.25 14.68
N LYS A 292 -7.23 -29.17 15.22
CA LYS A 292 -6.87 -28.14 16.20
C LYS A 292 -6.86 -26.71 15.58
N GLY A 293 -6.73 -26.60 14.26
CA GLY A 293 -6.73 -25.33 13.56
C GLY A 293 -8.10 -24.63 13.60
N SER A 294 -9.20 -25.38 13.45
CA SER A 294 -10.56 -24.85 13.53
C SER A 294 -11.18 -25.03 14.93
N ALA A 295 -10.80 -26.08 15.67
CA ALA A 295 -11.36 -26.38 16.99
C ALA A 295 -11.31 -25.18 17.95
N VAL A 296 -10.20 -24.46 18.01
CA VAL A 296 -10.03 -23.27 18.87
C VAL A 296 -11.02 -22.13 18.55
N ARG A 297 -11.63 -22.17 17.36
CA ARG A 297 -12.68 -21.25 16.92
C ARG A 297 -14.06 -21.92 16.86
N GLY A 298 -14.29 -22.97 17.63
CA GLY A 298 -15.57 -23.69 17.62
C GLY A 298 -15.81 -24.50 16.34
N GLY A 299 -14.75 -24.93 15.67
CA GLY A 299 -14.80 -25.65 14.40
C GLY A 299 -14.98 -24.77 13.18
N ASP A 300 -15.02 -23.44 13.34
CA ASP A 300 -15.25 -22.47 12.26
C ASP A 300 -14.11 -22.50 11.21
N LEU A 301 -14.51 -22.74 9.95
CA LEU A 301 -13.63 -22.77 8.78
C LEU A 301 -13.63 -21.42 8.03
N GLY A 302 -14.50 -20.49 8.40
CA GLY A 302 -14.74 -19.24 7.68
C GLY A 302 -15.42 -19.49 6.32
N TRP A 303 -15.34 -18.49 5.45
CA TRP A 303 -15.87 -18.57 4.07
C TRP A 303 -14.88 -19.30 3.16
N PHE A 304 -15.40 -20.25 2.40
CA PHE A 304 -14.61 -20.93 1.36
C PHE A 304 -15.45 -21.25 0.12
N GLY A 305 -14.79 -21.16 -1.04
CA GLY A 305 -15.33 -21.55 -2.33
C GLY A 305 -15.02 -23.02 -2.67
N ARG A 306 -15.58 -23.51 -3.76
CA ARG A 306 -15.29 -24.84 -4.27
C ARG A 306 -13.84 -24.94 -4.74
N GLY A 307 -13.24 -26.11 -4.63
CA GLY A 307 -11.83 -26.38 -4.92
C GLY A 307 -10.87 -26.08 -3.77
N MET A 308 -11.38 -25.54 -2.64
CA MET A 308 -10.56 -25.26 -1.45
C MET A 308 -10.49 -26.43 -0.46
N MET A 309 -11.49 -27.30 -0.48
CA MET A 309 -11.57 -28.46 0.41
C MET A 309 -11.51 -29.78 -0.41
N VAL A 310 -11.37 -30.92 0.26
CA VAL A 310 -11.44 -32.22 -0.43
C VAL A 310 -12.85 -32.47 -0.95
N GLN A 311 -12.94 -33.05 -2.14
CA GLN A 311 -14.19 -33.19 -2.87
C GLN A 311 -15.35 -33.82 -2.08
N PRO A 312 -15.21 -34.91 -1.28
CA PRO A 312 -16.31 -35.40 -0.46
C PRO A 312 -16.83 -34.38 0.55
N PHE A 313 -15.93 -33.59 1.15
CA PHE A 313 -16.29 -32.54 2.10
C PHE A 313 -17.07 -31.41 1.41
N GLU A 314 -16.55 -30.96 0.25
CA GLU A 314 -17.23 -29.91 -0.53
C GLU A 314 -18.62 -30.34 -0.98
N ASN A 315 -18.75 -31.50 -1.60
CA ASN A 315 -20.02 -31.97 -2.15
C ASN A 315 -21.11 -32.00 -1.07
N ILE A 316 -20.76 -32.44 0.14
CA ILE A 316 -21.70 -32.48 1.26
C ILE A 316 -22.01 -31.06 1.75
N THR A 317 -20.98 -30.23 2.02
CA THR A 317 -21.17 -28.90 2.57
C THR A 317 -22.00 -28.00 1.66
N PHE A 318 -21.68 -27.98 0.36
CA PHE A 318 -22.42 -27.18 -0.63
C PHE A 318 -23.83 -27.73 -0.93
N GLY A 319 -24.09 -29.02 -0.64
CA GLY A 319 -25.40 -29.64 -0.75
C GLY A 319 -26.35 -29.35 0.42
N LEU A 320 -25.83 -28.85 1.55
CA LEU A 320 -26.67 -28.49 2.70
C LEU A 320 -27.50 -27.23 2.43
N GLU A 321 -28.63 -27.12 3.10
CA GLU A 321 -29.36 -25.86 3.24
C GLU A 321 -28.72 -25.00 4.36
N GLU A 322 -28.94 -23.69 4.30
CA GLU A 322 -28.44 -22.78 5.35
C GLU A 322 -29.03 -23.16 6.72
N GLY A 323 -28.17 -23.19 7.71
CA GLY A 323 -28.48 -23.61 9.07
C GLY A 323 -28.47 -25.14 9.27
N ALA A 324 -28.42 -25.94 8.22
CA ALA A 324 -28.44 -27.40 8.31
C ALA A 324 -27.09 -27.99 8.73
N MET A 325 -27.15 -29.22 9.23
CA MET A 325 -26.01 -30.02 9.62
C MET A 325 -25.99 -31.35 8.86
N SER A 326 -24.82 -31.76 8.39
CA SER A 326 -24.66 -33.04 7.71
C SER A 326 -24.69 -34.21 8.70
N GLU A 327 -25.04 -35.40 8.22
CA GLU A 327 -24.65 -36.62 8.91
C GLU A 327 -23.13 -36.81 8.90
N PRO A 328 -22.58 -37.65 9.81
CA PRO A 328 -21.17 -38.02 9.79
C PRO A 328 -20.75 -38.70 8.50
N PHE A 329 -19.67 -38.24 7.86
CA PHE A 329 -19.13 -38.78 6.61
C PHE A 329 -17.60 -38.88 6.64
N PRO A 330 -16.99 -39.79 5.88
CA PRO A 330 -15.55 -39.98 5.83
C PRO A 330 -14.90 -39.12 4.74
N THR A 331 -13.66 -38.68 5.02
CA THR A 331 -12.71 -38.19 4.04
C THR A 331 -11.34 -38.87 4.24
N ARG A 332 -10.35 -38.56 3.41
CA ARG A 332 -8.99 -39.05 3.61
C ARG A 332 -8.33 -38.60 4.94
N PHE A 333 -8.90 -37.63 5.63
CA PHE A 333 -8.38 -37.10 6.89
C PHE A 333 -9.06 -37.72 8.12
N GLY A 334 -10.28 -38.21 7.95
CA GLY A 334 -11.04 -38.75 9.07
C GLY A 334 -12.54 -38.69 8.85
N TRP A 335 -13.29 -38.86 9.92
CA TRP A 335 -14.74 -38.70 9.97
C TRP A 335 -15.09 -37.27 10.37
N HIS A 336 -16.04 -36.69 9.66
CA HIS A 336 -16.49 -35.31 9.85
C HIS A 336 -18.01 -35.25 9.94
N PHE A 337 -18.54 -34.22 10.58
CA PHE A 337 -19.83 -33.63 10.25
C PHE A 337 -19.72 -32.11 10.22
N VAL A 338 -20.53 -31.47 9.40
CA VAL A 338 -20.44 -30.07 9.04
C VAL A 338 -21.74 -29.38 9.39
N LYS A 339 -21.65 -28.17 9.93
CA LYS A 339 -22.79 -27.25 10.06
C LYS A 339 -22.58 -26.09 9.10
N LEU A 340 -23.51 -25.94 8.18
CA LEU A 340 -23.54 -24.81 7.26
C LEU A 340 -24.24 -23.62 7.93
N TYR A 341 -23.59 -22.47 7.96
CA TYR A 341 -24.19 -21.25 8.50
C TYR A 341 -24.88 -20.46 7.40
N GLU A 342 -24.16 -20.11 6.35
CA GLU A 342 -24.62 -19.21 5.29
C GLU A 342 -24.01 -19.59 3.94
N LYS A 343 -24.69 -19.22 2.86
CA LYS A 343 -24.21 -19.26 1.49
C LYS A 343 -24.22 -17.85 0.91
N ARG A 344 -23.28 -17.58 0.02
CA ARG A 344 -23.29 -16.34 -0.73
C ARG A 344 -22.70 -16.53 -2.12
N GLY A 345 -23.13 -15.69 -3.06
CA GLY A 345 -22.44 -15.54 -4.33
C GLY A 345 -21.18 -14.68 -4.21
N ILE A 346 -20.67 -14.24 -5.36
CA ILE A 346 -19.54 -13.32 -5.40
C ILE A 346 -19.92 -11.98 -4.72
N GLN A 347 -18.98 -11.43 -3.96
CA GLN A 347 -19.14 -10.10 -3.36
C GLN A 347 -19.20 -9.03 -4.46
N PRO A 348 -19.90 -7.89 -4.23
CA PRO A 348 -19.91 -6.77 -5.18
C PRO A 348 -18.50 -6.34 -5.60
N LEU A 349 -18.36 -5.97 -6.88
CA LEU A 349 -17.03 -5.59 -7.43
C LEU A 349 -16.34 -4.52 -6.60
N ASP A 350 -17.05 -3.52 -6.13
CA ASP A 350 -16.48 -2.43 -5.34
C ASP A 350 -15.78 -2.93 -4.07
N SER A 351 -16.33 -3.97 -3.44
CA SER A 351 -15.78 -4.56 -2.23
C SER A 351 -14.48 -5.35 -2.48
N ILE A 352 -14.33 -5.95 -3.66
CA ILE A 352 -13.19 -6.81 -4.01
C ILE A 352 -12.33 -6.25 -5.15
N ARG A 353 -12.63 -5.03 -5.63
CA ARG A 353 -11.97 -4.40 -6.78
C ARG A 353 -10.45 -4.36 -6.62
N GLN A 354 -9.97 -3.98 -5.45
CA GLN A 354 -8.52 -3.91 -5.20
C GLN A 354 -7.86 -5.30 -5.22
N GLN A 355 -8.56 -6.31 -4.71
CA GLN A 355 -8.09 -7.70 -4.78
C GLN A 355 -8.03 -8.18 -6.23
N MET A 356 -9.07 -7.93 -7.01
CA MET A 356 -9.13 -8.29 -8.44
C MET A 356 -8.03 -7.57 -9.23
N LEU A 357 -7.85 -6.28 -9.01
CA LEU A 357 -6.79 -5.49 -9.63
C LEU A 357 -5.39 -6.05 -9.33
N ASN A 358 -5.13 -6.45 -8.10
CA ASN A 358 -3.85 -7.03 -7.71
C ASN A 358 -3.62 -8.39 -8.40
N GLN A 359 -4.67 -9.18 -8.62
CA GLN A 359 -4.59 -10.44 -9.35
C GLN A 359 -4.33 -10.18 -10.85
N VAL A 360 -5.07 -9.27 -11.47
CA VAL A 360 -4.88 -8.86 -12.87
C VAL A 360 -3.44 -8.37 -13.10
N LYS A 361 -2.90 -7.52 -12.22
CA LYS A 361 -1.53 -6.99 -12.34
C LYS A 361 -0.43 -8.04 -12.23
N ARG A 362 -0.71 -9.18 -11.61
CA ARG A 362 0.24 -10.30 -11.49
C ARG A 362 0.09 -11.35 -12.58
N ASP A 363 -0.99 -11.27 -13.34
CA ASP A 363 -1.31 -12.22 -14.41
C ASP A 363 -0.79 -11.72 -15.76
N VAL A 364 -0.49 -12.65 -16.67
CA VAL A 364 0.01 -12.33 -18.01
C VAL A 364 -0.96 -11.48 -18.83
N ARG A 365 -2.27 -11.49 -18.52
CA ARG A 365 -3.29 -10.65 -19.17
C ARG A 365 -3.03 -9.16 -19.01
N PHE A 366 -2.27 -8.75 -17.98
CA PHE A 366 -1.92 -7.34 -17.80
C PHE A 366 -1.13 -6.78 -18.96
N ALA A 367 -0.38 -7.62 -19.68
CA ALA A 367 0.32 -7.24 -20.91
C ALA A 367 -0.61 -6.66 -21.98
N GLU A 368 -1.90 -7.01 -21.98
CA GLU A 368 -2.90 -6.41 -22.90
C GLU A 368 -3.13 -4.92 -22.60
N ALA A 369 -3.22 -4.56 -21.31
CA ALA A 369 -3.34 -3.16 -20.90
C ALA A 369 -2.06 -2.37 -21.21
N GLU A 370 -0.88 -2.99 -21.01
CA GLU A 370 0.39 -2.36 -21.39
C GLU A 370 0.49 -2.14 -22.90
N LYS A 371 0.09 -3.13 -23.70
CA LYS A 371 0.05 -3.01 -25.16
C LYS A 371 -0.94 -1.94 -25.60
N SER A 372 -2.11 -1.87 -24.98
CA SER A 372 -3.11 -0.84 -25.24
C SER A 372 -2.54 0.56 -24.95
N PHE A 373 -1.87 0.75 -23.82
CA PHE A 373 -1.20 2.00 -23.47
C PHE A 373 -0.19 2.42 -24.55
N ILE A 374 0.68 1.50 -24.98
CA ILE A 374 1.66 1.76 -26.03
C ILE A 374 0.99 2.16 -27.35
N GLN A 375 -0.06 1.44 -27.75
CA GLN A 375 -0.77 1.73 -28.99
C GLN A 375 -1.48 3.10 -28.96
N LYS A 376 -2.16 3.42 -27.85
CA LYS A 376 -2.81 4.72 -27.64
C LYS A 376 -1.77 5.86 -27.65
N THR A 377 -0.64 5.67 -26.96
CA THR A 377 0.45 6.66 -26.94
C THR A 377 1.04 6.90 -28.31
N ARG A 378 1.32 5.81 -29.09
CA ARG A 378 1.82 5.95 -30.48
C ARG A 378 0.85 6.72 -31.34
N ALA A 379 -0.44 6.43 -31.25
CA ALA A 379 -1.45 7.11 -32.04
C ALA A 379 -1.60 8.59 -31.63
N GLU A 380 -1.60 8.88 -30.35
CA GLU A 380 -1.78 10.22 -29.80
C GLU A 380 -0.65 11.16 -30.22
N TYR A 381 0.61 10.71 -30.13
CA TYR A 381 1.79 11.52 -30.42
C TYR A 381 2.34 11.28 -31.85
N ASN A 382 1.65 10.49 -32.67
CA ASN A 382 2.08 10.10 -34.01
C ASN A 382 3.54 9.58 -34.05
N LEU A 383 3.88 8.68 -33.12
CA LEU A 383 5.24 8.17 -32.96
C LEU A 383 5.58 7.13 -34.03
N PRO A 384 6.86 7.09 -34.51
CA PRO A 384 7.32 6.09 -35.46
C PRO A 384 7.10 4.65 -35.02
N ALA A 385 6.80 3.76 -35.97
CA ALA A 385 6.57 2.34 -35.69
C ALA A 385 7.85 1.62 -35.22
N GLU A 386 9.01 2.14 -35.58
CA GLU A 386 10.33 1.60 -35.23
C GLU A 386 10.74 1.83 -33.77
N MET A 387 10.11 2.79 -33.09
CA MET A 387 10.38 3.00 -31.68
C MET A 387 10.00 1.73 -30.86
N THR A 388 10.86 1.34 -29.97
CA THR A 388 10.57 0.26 -29.02
C THR A 388 9.49 0.70 -28.02
N ASP A 389 8.83 -0.24 -27.37
CA ASP A 389 7.83 0.05 -26.34
C ASP A 389 8.43 0.82 -25.14
N ALA A 390 9.70 0.58 -24.82
CA ALA A 390 10.43 1.32 -23.80
C ALA A 390 10.63 2.80 -24.19
N GLU A 391 10.98 3.07 -25.44
CA GLU A 391 11.13 4.44 -25.98
C GLU A 391 9.79 5.18 -25.99
N VAL A 392 8.71 4.49 -26.35
CA VAL A 392 7.34 5.06 -26.29
C VAL A 392 6.94 5.42 -24.86
N LYS A 393 7.21 4.54 -23.89
CA LYS A 393 6.97 4.82 -22.47
C LYS A 393 7.80 6.01 -21.97
N ALA A 394 9.08 6.06 -22.35
CA ALA A 394 9.96 7.18 -21.99
C ALA A 394 9.49 8.50 -22.61
N TYR A 395 9.02 8.47 -23.87
CA TYR A 395 8.43 9.64 -24.50
C TYR A 395 7.18 10.11 -23.77
N ALA A 396 6.26 9.21 -23.45
CA ALA A 396 5.06 9.53 -22.67
C ALA A 396 5.44 10.14 -21.31
N ASP A 397 6.39 9.54 -20.59
CA ASP A 397 6.85 10.03 -19.29
C ASP A 397 7.40 11.44 -19.35
N ALA A 398 8.15 11.78 -20.40
CA ALA A 398 8.71 13.12 -20.60
C ALA A 398 7.63 14.20 -20.83
N HIS A 399 6.43 13.83 -21.32
CA HIS A 399 5.35 14.76 -21.66
C HIS A 399 4.16 14.70 -20.69
N LEU A 400 4.28 13.97 -19.56
CA LEU A 400 3.17 13.80 -18.61
C LEU A 400 2.68 15.13 -18.02
N GLU A 401 3.58 16.02 -17.67
CA GLU A 401 3.24 17.29 -17.02
C GLU A 401 2.60 18.30 -17.99
N GLU A 402 2.84 18.14 -19.28
CA GLU A 402 2.15 18.91 -20.32
C GLU A 402 0.68 18.51 -20.44
N LYS A 403 0.42 17.20 -20.32
CA LYS A 403 -0.89 16.59 -20.49
C LYS A 403 -1.74 16.60 -19.22
N HIS A 404 -1.12 16.39 -18.06
CA HIS A 404 -1.78 16.20 -16.77
C HIS A 404 -1.53 17.38 -15.83
N GLU A 405 -2.52 18.26 -15.72
CA GLU A 405 -2.42 19.47 -14.90
C GLU A 405 -2.22 19.15 -13.41
N ASP A 406 -2.90 18.14 -12.90
CA ASP A 406 -2.77 17.68 -11.53
C ASP A 406 -1.35 17.18 -11.21
N LEU A 407 -0.72 16.45 -12.13
CA LEU A 407 0.67 16.03 -12.00
C LEU A 407 1.63 17.23 -12.07
N ARG A 408 1.43 18.13 -13.05
CA ARG A 408 2.24 19.34 -13.18
C ARG A 408 2.23 20.16 -11.89
N ASN A 409 1.06 20.37 -11.33
CA ASN A 409 0.91 21.11 -10.08
C ASN A 409 1.57 20.39 -8.90
N LEU A 410 1.44 19.06 -8.82
CA LEU A 410 2.08 18.25 -7.79
C LEU A 410 3.61 18.29 -7.90
N VAL A 411 4.17 18.14 -9.10
CA VAL A 411 5.63 18.21 -9.31
C VAL A 411 6.16 19.61 -8.99
N ARG A 412 5.42 20.67 -9.33
CA ARG A 412 5.76 22.06 -8.96
C ARG A 412 5.73 22.24 -7.43
N GLU A 413 4.76 21.70 -6.76
CA GLU A 413 4.68 21.74 -5.29
C GLU A 413 5.90 21.08 -4.64
N TYR A 414 6.32 19.90 -5.14
CA TYR A 414 7.54 19.26 -4.68
C TYR A 414 8.79 20.08 -4.96
N HIS A 415 8.90 20.61 -6.18
CA HIS A 415 10.00 21.48 -6.59
C HIS A 415 10.14 22.66 -5.62
N ASP A 416 9.08 23.43 -5.44
CA ASP A 416 9.08 24.60 -4.60
C ASP A 416 9.23 24.27 -3.11
N GLY A 417 8.67 23.15 -2.67
CA GLY A 417 8.79 22.67 -1.31
C GLY A 417 10.22 22.30 -0.91
N ILE A 418 10.96 21.60 -1.78
CA ILE A 418 12.37 21.26 -1.55
C ILE A 418 13.22 22.55 -1.49
N LEU A 419 12.99 23.49 -2.41
CA LEU A 419 13.67 24.78 -2.43
C LEU A 419 13.42 25.60 -1.16
N LEU A 420 12.15 25.69 -0.76
CA LEU A 420 11.74 26.38 0.47
C LEU A 420 12.42 25.78 1.70
N PHE A 421 12.44 24.45 1.81
CA PHE A 421 13.05 23.76 2.95
C PHE A 421 14.55 24.05 3.02
N ASP A 422 15.27 23.86 1.91
CA ASP A 422 16.73 24.04 1.85
C ASP A 422 17.12 25.49 2.20
N VAL A 423 16.49 26.47 1.58
CA VAL A 423 16.82 27.88 1.84
C VAL A 423 16.42 28.33 3.23
N SER A 424 15.28 27.85 3.77
CA SER A 424 14.86 28.17 5.14
C SER A 424 15.80 27.55 6.18
N LEU A 425 16.26 26.32 5.92
CA LEU A 425 17.25 25.67 6.75
C LEU A 425 18.53 26.51 6.87
N ARG A 426 19.05 27.01 5.75
CA ARG A 426 20.28 27.82 5.72
C ARG A 426 20.10 29.21 6.27
N GLU A 427 19.05 29.91 5.87
CA GLU A 427 18.87 31.32 6.18
C GLU A 427 18.27 31.58 7.57
N VAL A 428 17.51 30.63 8.11
CA VAL A 428 16.80 30.81 9.38
C VAL A 428 17.21 29.76 10.42
N TRP A 429 16.95 28.48 10.16
CA TRP A 429 17.01 27.48 11.23
C TRP A 429 18.43 27.17 11.68
N ASP A 430 19.36 26.98 10.75
CA ASP A 430 20.76 26.74 11.05
C ASP A 430 21.42 27.98 11.67
N LYS A 431 21.08 29.18 11.18
CA LYS A 431 21.54 30.44 11.75
C LYS A 431 21.07 30.59 13.20
N ALA A 432 19.78 30.40 13.45
CA ALA A 432 19.21 30.51 14.81
C ALA A 432 19.86 29.53 15.78
N ASN A 433 20.09 28.27 15.35
CA ASN A 433 20.70 27.26 16.21
C ASN A 433 22.17 27.51 16.55
N LYS A 434 22.93 28.13 15.64
CA LYS A 434 24.39 28.33 15.74
C LYS A 434 24.77 29.73 16.27
N ASP A 435 23.93 30.72 16.12
CA ASP A 435 24.17 32.12 16.52
C ASP A 435 23.95 32.35 18.01
N THR A 436 24.87 31.88 18.82
CA THR A 436 24.84 32.06 20.29
C THR A 436 24.83 33.53 20.72
N LYS A 437 25.45 34.42 19.93
CA LYS A 437 25.47 35.86 20.21
C LYS A 437 24.10 36.50 19.91
N GLY A 438 23.50 36.15 18.78
CA GLY A 438 22.17 36.60 18.41
C GLY A 438 21.13 36.13 19.41
N LEU A 439 21.13 34.84 19.77
CA LEU A 439 20.27 34.29 20.80
C LEU A 439 20.37 35.02 22.14
N ALA A 440 21.58 35.31 22.58
CA ALA A 440 21.80 36.08 23.84
C ALA A 440 21.30 37.52 23.74
N ALA A 441 21.52 38.18 22.60
CA ALA A 441 21.04 39.55 22.35
C ALA A 441 19.51 39.60 22.27
N TYR A 442 18.92 38.65 21.54
CA TYR A 442 17.46 38.55 21.40
C TYR A 442 16.77 38.28 22.74
N PHE A 443 17.31 37.32 23.52
CA PHE A 443 16.81 37.09 24.88
C PHE A 443 16.90 38.33 25.75
N LYS A 444 18.04 39.03 25.71
CA LYS A 444 18.24 40.28 26.52
C LYS A 444 17.20 41.35 26.16
N ALA A 445 16.92 41.54 24.86
CA ALA A 445 15.96 42.52 24.38
C ALA A 445 14.52 42.13 24.77
N ASN A 446 14.21 40.86 24.77
CA ASN A 446 12.86 40.30 24.98
C ASN A 446 12.70 39.62 26.35
N LYS A 447 13.60 39.89 27.31
CA LYS A 447 13.67 39.15 28.57
C LYS A 447 12.35 39.10 29.35
N LYS A 448 11.49 40.10 29.22
CA LYS A 448 10.19 40.20 29.89
C LYS A 448 9.19 39.14 29.44
N ASN A 449 9.39 38.57 28.25
CA ASN A 449 8.50 37.57 27.67
C ASN A 449 8.80 36.16 28.21
N TYR A 450 9.96 36.00 28.89
CA TYR A 450 10.40 34.69 29.40
C TYR A 450 10.21 34.64 30.91
N THR A 451 9.17 33.97 31.34
CA THR A 451 8.79 33.82 32.76
C THR A 451 8.61 32.32 33.09
N TRP A 452 8.65 32.03 34.37
CA TRP A 452 8.30 30.74 34.93
C TRP A 452 7.23 30.87 36.00
N ASP A 453 6.35 29.93 36.10
CA ASP A 453 5.34 29.87 37.15
C ASP A 453 5.95 29.59 38.52
N GLU A 454 7.08 28.85 38.55
CA GLU A 454 7.78 28.46 39.77
C GLU A 454 9.27 28.73 39.71
N PRO A 455 9.90 29.11 40.85
CA PRO A 455 11.35 29.24 40.93
C PRO A 455 12.09 27.93 40.62
N ARG A 456 13.26 28.05 40.02
CA ARG A 456 14.11 26.89 39.67
C ARG A 456 15.49 26.99 40.33
N PHE A 457 16.03 25.82 40.73
CA PHE A 457 17.43 25.75 41.14
C PHE A 457 18.34 25.59 39.91
N LYS A 458 19.26 26.52 39.73
CA LYS A 458 20.27 26.47 38.66
C LYS A 458 21.64 26.25 39.27
N GLY A 459 22.33 25.18 38.84
CA GLY A 459 23.65 24.86 39.35
C GLY A 459 24.05 23.41 39.25
N TYR A 460 24.83 22.96 40.19
CA TYR A 460 25.38 21.61 40.29
C TYR A 460 24.87 20.91 41.54
N MET A 461 24.57 19.63 41.42
CA MET A 461 24.43 18.69 42.53
C MET A 461 25.70 17.83 42.55
N ILE A 462 26.45 17.89 43.63
CA ILE A 462 27.70 17.16 43.82
C ILE A 462 27.44 16.04 44.81
N TYR A 463 27.75 14.81 44.42
CA TYR A 463 27.66 13.59 45.25
C TYR A 463 29.07 13.05 45.42
N ALA A 464 29.58 12.95 46.67
CA ALA A 464 30.95 12.58 46.93
C ALA A 464 31.05 11.43 47.95
N LYS A 465 32.15 10.63 47.85
CA LYS A 465 32.45 9.53 48.77
C LYS A 465 32.94 10.02 50.13
N ASP A 466 33.61 11.14 50.16
CA ASP A 466 34.20 11.71 51.38
C ASP A 466 34.11 13.25 51.36
N GLU A 467 34.35 13.83 52.55
CA GLU A 467 34.21 15.26 52.76
C GLU A 467 35.30 16.07 52.03
N VAL A 468 36.50 15.50 51.87
CA VAL A 468 37.63 16.17 51.21
C VAL A 468 37.32 16.33 49.71
N SER A 469 36.94 15.25 49.07
CA SER A 469 36.52 15.24 47.68
C SER A 469 35.31 16.16 47.44
N ALA A 470 34.33 16.19 48.36
CA ALA A 470 33.18 17.07 48.29
C ALA A 470 33.55 18.56 48.34
N LYS A 471 34.49 18.95 49.23
CA LYS A 471 34.97 20.33 49.34
C LYS A 471 35.78 20.74 48.11
N ALA A 472 36.65 19.87 47.59
CA ALA A 472 37.42 20.10 46.39
C ALA A 472 36.52 20.29 45.16
N ALA A 473 35.54 19.42 44.96
CA ALA A 473 34.56 19.53 43.87
C ALA A 473 33.73 20.82 43.97
N LYS A 474 33.28 21.20 45.20
CA LYS A 474 32.57 22.45 45.44
C LYS A 474 33.42 23.68 45.05
N GLN A 475 34.71 23.66 45.32
CA GLN A 475 35.62 24.76 44.94
C GLN A 475 35.75 24.85 43.42
N ILE A 476 35.93 23.73 42.73
CA ILE A 476 35.97 23.68 41.27
C ILE A 476 34.66 24.20 40.67
N ALA A 477 33.50 23.73 41.17
CA ALA A 477 32.18 24.16 40.68
C ALA A 477 31.91 25.65 40.88
N LYS A 478 32.56 26.30 41.87
CA LYS A 478 32.45 27.75 42.11
C LYS A 478 33.36 28.62 41.25
N SER A 479 34.53 28.11 40.88
CA SER A 479 35.61 28.90 40.28
C SER A 479 35.86 28.59 38.80
N ALA A 480 35.48 27.42 38.32
CA ALA A 480 35.70 27.02 36.94
C ALA A 480 34.63 27.57 35.99
N ASN A 481 34.97 27.62 34.70
CA ASN A 481 33.97 27.82 33.66
C ASN A 481 32.95 26.69 33.72
N PRO A 482 31.63 26.94 33.65
CA PRO A 482 30.57 25.94 33.72
C PRO A 482 30.83 24.72 32.81
N ASP A 483 31.27 24.94 31.58
CA ASP A 483 31.53 23.87 30.61
C ASP A 483 32.73 22.96 30.98
N SER A 484 33.60 23.43 31.90
CA SER A 484 34.82 22.73 32.28
C SER A 484 34.71 22.02 33.65
N VAL A 485 33.65 22.26 34.40
CA VAL A 485 33.53 21.75 35.79
C VAL A 485 33.63 20.23 35.83
N VAL A 486 32.88 19.52 35.03
CA VAL A 486 32.90 18.05 34.98
C VAL A 486 34.26 17.52 34.55
N SER A 487 34.84 18.13 33.53
CA SER A 487 36.19 17.75 33.05
C SER A 487 37.25 17.95 34.13
N TYR A 488 37.23 19.07 34.84
CA TYR A 488 38.21 19.34 35.92
C TYR A 488 38.04 18.42 37.13
N ILE A 489 36.80 18.04 37.47
CA ILE A 489 36.51 17.08 38.53
C ILE A 489 37.06 15.70 38.14
N ASN A 490 36.82 15.26 36.90
CA ASN A 490 37.33 13.98 36.41
C ASN A 490 38.88 13.96 36.34
N GLN A 491 39.54 15.07 35.99
CA GLN A 491 40.99 15.13 35.89
C GLN A 491 41.71 15.27 37.25
N ARG A 492 41.05 15.88 38.23
CA ARG A 492 41.73 16.27 39.49
C ARG A 492 41.25 15.51 40.70
N ILE A 493 40.03 14.91 40.65
CA ILE A 493 39.43 14.23 41.80
C ILE A 493 39.16 12.76 41.47
N ASN A 494 38.55 12.48 40.31
CA ASN A 494 38.27 11.12 39.86
C ASN A 494 39.51 10.53 39.17
N VAL A 495 40.51 10.19 39.94
CA VAL A 495 41.79 9.64 39.49
C VAL A 495 41.87 8.15 39.78
N ASP A 496 42.85 7.46 39.19
CA ASP A 496 43.15 6.04 39.44
C ASP A 496 41.96 5.11 39.17
N SER A 497 41.13 5.44 38.17
CA SER A 497 39.90 4.70 37.83
C SER A 497 38.85 4.64 38.95
N VAL A 498 38.94 5.51 39.94
CA VAL A 498 37.99 5.62 41.05
C VAL A 498 37.12 6.87 40.87
N THR A 499 35.81 6.69 40.92
CA THR A 499 34.86 7.81 40.95
C THR A 499 34.63 8.27 42.38
N TYR A 500 35.33 9.30 42.80
CA TYR A 500 35.18 9.93 44.12
C TYR A 500 34.00 10.92 44.14
N VAL A 501 33.71 11.54 43.00
CA VAL A 501 32.68 12.56 42.87
C VAL A 501 31.86 12.35 41.62
N ARG A 502 30.57 12.34 41.78
CA ARG A 502 29.58 12.42 40.71
C ARG A 502 28.95 13.81 40.71
N VAL A 503 28.78 14.42 39.53
CA VAL A 503 28.25 15.78 39.39
C VAL A 503 27.12 15.76 38.41
N GLU A 504 25.99 16.36 38.79
CA GLU A 504 24.86 16.64 37.92
C GLU A 504 24.76 18.16 37.76
N HIS A 505 24.71 18.64 36.51
CA HIS A 505 24.45 20.05 36.19
C HIS A 505 23.06 20.19 35.63
N GLY A 506 22.31 21.20 36.08
CA GLY A 506 20.96 21.37 35.58
C GLY A 506 20.22 22.60 36.07
N LEU A 507 18.96 22.64 35.63
CA LEU A 507 17.95 23.61 36.00
C LEU A 507 16.71 22.82 36.46
N TRP A 508 16.48 22.77 37.75
CA TRP A 508 15.46 21.90 38.34
C TRP A 508 14.30 22.72 38.94
N THR A 509 13.10 22.23 38.66
CA THR A 509 11.87 22.67 39.32
C THR A 509 11.67 21.87 40.60
N LYS A 510 11.10 22.48 41.63
CA LYS A 510 10.75 21.79 42.87
C LYS A 510 9.83 20.59 42.60
N GLY A 511 10.03 19.50 43.31
CA GLY A 511 9.25 18.26 43.16
C GLY A 511 9.72 17.33 42.03
N LYS A 512 10.78 17.67 41.29
CA LYS A 512 11.31 16.83 40.20
C LYS A 512 12.57 16.04 40.56
N ASN A 513 13.27 16.42 41.62
CA ASN A 513 14.46 15.72 42.11
C ASN A 513 14.54 15.86 43.62
N ALA A 514 14.36 14.75 44.35
CA ALA A 514 14.32 14.74 45.81
C ALA A 514 15.62 15.26 46.47
N ALA A 515 16.79 15.00 45.88
CA ALA A 515 18.06 15.54 46.38
C ALA A 515 18.11 17.07 46.24
N VAL A 516 17.68 17.61 45.09
CA VAL A 516 17.60 19.04 44.84
C VAL A 516 16.61 19.69 45.80
N ASP A 517 15.45 19.06 45.99
CA ASP A 517 14.41 19.57 46.88
C ASP A 517 14.94 19.68 48.31
N LYS A 518 15.59 18.63 48.81
CA LYS A 518 16.15 18.59 50.17
C LYS A 518 17.33 19.57 50.38
N TYR A 519 18.33 19.54 49.48
CA TYR A 519 19.56 20.24 49.71
C TYR A 519 19.65 21.64 49.07
N ALA A 520 19.02 21.86 47.92
CA ALA A 520 19.06 23.12 47.21
C ALA A 520 17.85 24.02 47.53
N PHE A 521 16.63 23.48 47.49
CA PHE A 521 15.43 24.20 47.91
C PHE A 521 15.27 24.24 49.44
N LYS A 522 16.00 23.40 50.17
CA LYS A 522 15.94 23.27 51.64
C LYS A 522 14.54 22.88 52.12
N ASP A 523 13.86 22.05 51.35
CA ASP A 523 12.52 21.56 51.68
C ASP A 523 12.61 20.52 52.80
N LYS A 524 12.04 20.85 53.95
CA LYS A 524 12.04 19.94 55.11
C LYS A 524 11.17 18.70 54.95
N ALA A 525 10.21 18.74 54.03
CA ALA A 525 9.33 17.63 53.72
C ALA A 525 9.91 16.67 52.68
N ALA A 526 11.00 17.07 52.00
CA ALA A 526 11.63 16.23 50.98
C ALA A 526 12.37 15.04 51.61
N GLU A 527 11.90 13.86 51.32
CA GLU A 527 12.54 12.61 51.72
C GLU A 527 13.60 12.22 50.69
N TYR A 528 14.86 12.20 51.08
CA TYR A 528 15.97 11.71 50.30
C TYR A 528 17.07 11.12 51.20
N THR A 529 17.51 9.92 50.89
CA THR A 529 18.62 9.28 51.53
C THR A 529 19.77 9.19 50.55
N PRO A 530 20.94 9.79 50.86
CA PRO A 530 22.12 9.64 49.99
C PRO A 530 22.51 8.15 49.85
N ALA A 531 23.03 7.79 48.68
CA ALA A 531 23.59 6.47 48.44
C ALA A 531 24.78 6.22 49.38
N GLU A 532 24.94 5.02 49.87
CA GLU A 532 26.09 4.64 50.75
C GLU A 532 27.44 4.94 50.09
N GLU A 533 27.51 4.80 48.79
CA GLU A 533 28.71 5.10 47.98
C GLU A 533 29.03 6.60 47.91
N PHE A 534 28.03 7.49 47.99
CA PHE A 534 28.18 8.96 47.92
C PHE A 534 27.36 9.66 49.02
N PRO A 535 27.77 9.53 50.27
CA PRO A 535 27.01 10.04 51.43
C PRO A 535 27.00 11.58 51.53
N PHE A 536 27.96 12.26 50.86
CA PHE A 536 28.06 13.71 50.88
C PHE A 536 27.38 14.34 49.68
N VAL A 537 26.30 15.09 49.91
CA VAL A 537 25.54 15.77 48.85
C VAL A 537 25.59 17.27 49.06
N ILE A 538 26.15 18.00 48.07
CA ILE A 538 26.32 19.46 48.15
C ILE A 538 25.73 20.13 46.91
N PRO A 539 24.75 21.05 47.07
CA PRO A 539 24.30 21.92 45.99
C PRO A 539 25.28 23.09 45.82
N VAL A 540 25.60 23.42 44.58
CA VAL A 540 26.39 24.60 44.20
C VAL A 540 25.65 25.37 43.13
N GLY A 541 25.02 26.47 43.50
CA GLY A 541 24.18 27.24 42.61
C GLY A 541 23.22 28.16 43.36
N LYS A 542 22.16 28.56 42.71
CA LYS A 542 21.16 29.46 43.31
C LYS A 542 19.75 29.12 42.80
N VAL A 543 18.75 29.41 43.63
CA VAL A 543 17.37 29.43 43.21
C VAL A 543 17.08 30.76 42.51
N ILE A 544 16.62 30.69 41.27
CA ILE A 544 16.26 31.83 40.43
C ILE A 544 14.78 31.81 40.12
N LYS A 545 14.14 32.99 40.12
CA LYS A 545 12.67 33.19 39.94
C LYS A 545 12.27 33.33 38.47
N ALA A 546 13.21 33.67 37.61
CA ALA A 546 12.99 33.82 36.17
C ALA A 546 14.28 33.51 35.42
N PRO A 547 14.22 33.21 34.11
CA PRO A 547 15.40 32.99 33.28
C PRO A 547 16.39 34.16 33.37
N GLN A 548 17.68 33.82 33.49
CA GLN A 548 18.77 34.80 33.58
C GLN A 548 19.48 34.97 32.25
N GLU A 549 19.56 33.91 31.49
CA GLU A 549 20.23 33.83 30.18
C GLU A 549 19.43 32.93 29.24
N TYR A 550 19.69 33.05 27.94
CA TYR A 550 18.90 32.31 26.92
C TYR A 550 19.00 30.79 27.08
N THR A 551 20.09 30.28 27.62
CA THR A 551 20.31 28.84 27.89
C THR A 551 19.30 28.27 28.89
N ASP A 552 18.74 29.10 29.77
CA ASP A 552 17.73 28.70 30.75
C ASP A 552 16.38 28.33 30.11
N VAL A 553 16.13 28.88 28.92
CA VAL A 553 14.91 28.71 28.10
C VAL A 553 15.25 28.55 26.62
N ARG A 554 16.36 27.87 26.33
CA ARG A 554 16.97 27.81 24.99
C ARG A 554 15.95 27.43 23.90
N GLY A 555 15.13 26.40 24.12
CA GLY A 555 14.15 25.97 23.12
C GLY A 555 13.20 27.10 22.72
N GLN A 556 12.60 27.76 23.71
CA GLN A 556 11.66 28.85 23.48
C GLN A 556 12.35 30.05 22.79
N VAL A 557 13.52 30.47 23.28
CA VAL A 557 14.28 31.57 22.68
C VAL A 557 14.71 31.25 21.25
N THR A 558 15.07 30.00 20.96
CA THR A 558 15.47 29.58 19.60
C THR A 558 14.27 29.66 18.64
N THR A 559 13.08 29.23 19.06
CA THR A 559 11.87 29.34 18.25
C THR A 559 11.53 30.80 17.97
N ASP A 560 11.43 31.62 19.01
CA ASP A 560 11.10 33.04 18.86
C ASP A 560 12.16 33.81 18.03
N TYR A 561 13.42 33.39 18.11
CA TYR A 561 14.51 33.97 17.32
C TYR A 561 14.47 33.51 15.86
N GLN A 562 14.01 32.29 15.60
CA GLN A 562 13.72 31.81 14.23
C GLN A 562 12.64 32.68 13.58
N ASP A 563 11.52 32.89 14.26
CA ASP A 563 10.44 33.74 13.76
C ASP A 563 10.91 35.19 13.50
N TYR A 564 11.75 35.72 14.38
CA TYR A 564 12.35 37.03 14.20
C TYR A 564 13.28 37.11 12.98
N LEU A 565 14.14 36.11 12.80
CA LEU A 565 15.04 36.03 11.64
C LEU A 565 14.27 35.84 10.34
N GLU A 566 13.23 35.02 10.37
CA GLU A 566 12.36 34.80 9.20
C GLU A 566 11.67 36.09 8.77
N LYS A 567 11.13 36.84 9.73
CA LYS A 567 10.51 38.12 9.43
C LYS A 567 11.49 39.11 8.79
N LEU A 568 12.67 39.28 9.36
CA LEU A 568 13.71 40.14 8.80
C LEU A 568 14.14 39.70 7.40
N TRP A 569 14.26 38.40 7.21
CA TRP A 569 14.63 37.84 5.93
C TRP A 569 13.55 38.09 4.86
N VAL A 570 12.27 37.88 5.18
CA VAL A 570 11.15 38.16 4.28
C VAL A 570 11.11 39.64 3.92
N GLU A 571 11.29 40.57 4.89
CA GLU A 571 11.40 42.01 4.63
C GLU A 571 12.52 42.32 3.64
N ALA A 572 13.71 41.75 3.83
CA ALA A 572 14.84 41.90 2.92
C ALA A 572 14.58 41.32 1.53
N LEU A 573 13.86 40.19 1.44
CA LEU A 573 13.48 39.59 0.15
C LEU A 573 12.47 40.48 -0.61
N ARG A 574 11.52 41.11 0.08
CA ARG A 574 10.55 42.05 -0.51
C ARG A 574 11.24 43.31 -1.05
N GLU A 575 12.34 43.74 -0.41
CA GLU A 575 13.16 44.85 -0.92
C GLU A 575 14.02 44.42 -2.13
N LYS A 576 14.55 43.18 -2.07
CA LYS A 576 15.44 42.62 -3.12
C LYS A 576 14.68 42.28 -4.41
N TYR A 577 13.48 41.72 -4.30
CA TYR A 577 12.69 41.24 -5.42
C TYR A 577 11.38 42.02 -5.57
N PRO A 578 11.26 42.88 -6.60
CA PRO A 578 10.01 43.61 -6.87
C PRO A 578 8.85 42.63 -7.10
N VAL A 579 7.74 42.84 -6.38
CA VAL A 579 6.49 42.11 -6.54
C VAL A 579 5.43 43.03 -7.13
N VAL A 580 4.81 42.63 -8.22
CA VAL A 580 3.68 43.35 -8.84
C VAL A 580 2.48 42.41 -8.88
N VAL A 581 1.41 42.77 -8.16
CA VAL A 581 0.19 41.99 -8.06
C VAL A 581 -0.88 42.50 -9.01
N ASN A 582 -1.44 41.63 -9.82
CA ASN A 582 -2.59 41.90 -10.66
C ASN A 582 -3.88 41.57 -9.90
N LYS A 583 -4.42 42.56 -9.19
CA LYS A 583 -5.64 42.39 -8.38
C LYS A 583 -6.89 42.08 -9.21
N GLU A 584 -6.90 42.39 -10.50
CA GLU A 584 -8.03 42.10 -11.38
C GLU A 584 -8.09 40.62 -11.81
N ALA A 585 -7.02 39.86 -11.54
CA ALA A 585 -6.97 38.45 -11.84
C ALA A 585 -7.61 37.57 -10.74
N LEU A 586 -7.66 38.05 -9.49
CA LEU A 586 -8.34 37.41 -8.37
C LEU A 586 -9.86 37.53 -8.51
#